data_a83a40b3f1176377a731d963a84104de
#
_entry.id   a83a40b3f1176377a731d963a84104de
#
_cell.length_a   1.000
_cell.length_b   1.000
_cell.length_c   1.000
_cell.angle_alpha   90.00
_cell.angle_beta   90.00
_cell.angle_gamma   90.00
#
_symmetry.space_group_name_H-M   'P 1'
#
loop_
_entity.id
_entity.type
_entity.pdbx_description
1 polymer ?
#
loop_
_entity_poly.entity_id
_entity_poly.type
_entity_poly.pdbx_seq_one_letter_code
_entity_poly.pdbx_strand_id
1 'polypeptide(L)'
;MKNHWEPAAALALTSFLALIPAALRSSPASPGAKRHSQNDEGYGRPGGYLVREVRHELRMLPYYSVFDNLEFSVNGYQVTLMGQVVRPTLKSDAENVVKRIEGVERVVNKIKVLPASFNDNRIRRATYRAIYGHPALSRYALQPVPPIHIIVDNGHVTLVGAVASQMDKNVAYLEANNVPDVFSVTNKLQVER
;
A
#
# COMPACT_ATOMS: atom_id res chain seq x y z
N MET A 1 40.60 -22.32 -10.18
CA MET A 1 39.71 -22.73 -11.27
C MET A 1 38.99 -21.46 -11.75
N LYS A 2 39.34 -21.04 -12.96
CA LYS A 2 38.85 -19.80 -13.59
C LYS A 2 37.61 -20.13 -14.41
N ASN A 3 36.48 -19.49 -14.20
CA ASN A 3 35.36 -19.59 -15.11
C ASN A 3 35.15 -18.21 -15.79
N HIS A 4 35.51 -18.24 -17.05
CA HIS A 4 35.32 -17.17 -18.01
C HIS A 4 33.82 -17.05 -18.36
N TRP A 5 33.29 -15.84 -18.29
CA TRP A 5 32.04 -15.42 -18.93
C TRP A 5 32.43 -14.60 -20.17
N GLU A 6 32.17 -15.11 -21.33
CA GLU A 6 32.28 -14.35 -22.58
C GLU A 6 30.91 -13.86 -23.04
N PRO A 7 30.79 -12.61 -23.54
CA PRO A 7 29.59 -12.12 -24.15
C PRO A 7 29.60 -12.38 -25.66
N ALA A 8 28.53 -12.98 -26.18
CA ALA A 8 28.30 -13.13 -27.61
C ALA A 8 27.71 -11.86 -28.24
N ALA A 9 28.38 -11.53 -29.32
CA ALA A 9 28.24 -10.32 -30.12
C ALA A 9 26.99 -10.22 -30.97
N ALA A 10 26.71 -9.01 -31.34
CA ALA A 10 25.75 -8.47 -32.31
C ALA A 10 26.04 -8.93 -33.76
N LEU A 11 24.98 -8.85 -34.59
CA LEU A 11 24.97 -8.63 -36.05
C LEU A 11 23.49 -8.60 -36.48
N ALA A 12 22.96 -7.80 -37.33
CA ALA A 12 23.31 -6.74 -38.21
C ALA A 12 22.05 -6.42 -39.03
N LEU A 13 21.93 -5.17 -39.36
CA LEU A 13 21.09 -4.50 -40.32
C LEU A 13 20.60 -5.33 -41.53
N THR A 14 19.32 -5.09 -41.93
CA THR A 14 19.04 -4.82 -43.34
C THR A 14 17.80 -3.89 -43.49
N SER A 15 18.04 -2.75 -44.06
CA SER A 15 17.05 -1.77 -44.56
C SER A 15 16.27 -2.36 -45.73
N PHE A 16 14.94 -2.21 -45.71
CA PHE A 16 14.14 -2.28 -46.94
C PHE A 16 13.26 -1.04 -47.03
N LEU A 17 13.68 -0.16 -47.93
CA LEU A 17 12.97 1.02 -48.38
C LEU A 17 11.99 0.58 -49.43
N ALA A 18 10.68 0.63 -49.18
CA ALA A 18 9.65 0.44 -50.17
C ALA A 18 8.86 1.74 -50.38
N LEU A 19 9.08 2.33 -51.51
CA LEU A 19 8.35 3.46 -52.08
C LEU A 19 6.93 3.01 -52.45
N ILE A 20 5.88 3.67 -51.96
CA ILE A 20 4.50 3.53 -52.45
C ILE A 20 3.94 4.90 -52.80
N PRO A 21 3.37 5.09 -53.99
CA PRO A 21 2.94 6.39 -54.45
C PRO A 21 1.59 6.84 -53.89
N ALA A 22 1.45 8.14 -53.81
CA ALA A 22 0.26 8.87 -53.42
C ALA A 22 -0.91 8.61 -54.41
N ALA A 23 -2.06 8.21 -53.88
CA ALA A 23 -3.33 8.33 -54.56
C ALA A 23 -4.29 9.18 -53.74
N LEU A 24 -4.54 10.39 -54.17
CA LEU A 24 -5.63 11.24 -53.70
C LEU A 24 -6.97 10.54 -53.89
N ARG A 25 -7.71 10.36 -52.82
CA ARG A 25 -9.18 10.20 -52.91
C ARG A 25 -9.81 11.06 -51.82
N SER A 26 -10.40 12.14 -52.27
CA SER A 26 -11.36 12.95 -51.55
C SER A 26 -12.63 12.14 -51.29
N SER A 27 -13.05 12.07 -50.02
CA SER A 27 -14.38 11.59 -49.65
C SER A 27 -15.07 12.59 -48.71
N PRO A 28 -16.40 12.75 -48.82
CA PRO A 28 -17.11 13.92 -48.32
C PRO A 28 -17.34 13.90 -46.83
N ALA A 29 -17.44 15.09 -46.28
CA ALA A 29 -17.77 15.38 -44.88
C ALA A 29 -19.16 14.82 -44.51
N SER A 30 -19.22 14.02 -43.44
CA SER A 30 -20.46 13.73 -42.71
C SER A 30 -20.62 14.71 -41.55
N PRO A 31 -21.76 15.40 -41.45
CA PRO A 31 -22.00 16.30 -40.32
C PRO A 31 -22.57 15.51 -39.14
N GLY A 32 -22.03 15.72 -37.94
CA GLY A 32 -22.74 15.38 -36.72
C GLY A 32 -22.15 14.31 -35.82
N ALA A 33 -20.86 14.29 -35.62
CA ALA A 33 -20.31 13.61 -34.44
C ALA A 33 -20.19 14.60 -33.26
N LYS A 34 -21.16 14.55 -32.34
CA LYS A 34 -21.08 15.22 -31.07
C LYS A 34 -19.78 14.75 -30.38
N ARG A 35 -18.86 15.67 -30.16
CA ARG A 35 -17.68 15.42 -29.33
C ARG A 35 -18.18 15.07 -27.92
N HIS A 36 -18.18 13.79 -27.61
CA HIS A 36 -18.30 13.33 -26.26
C HIS A 36 -16.97 13.70 -25.60
N SER A 37 -17.07 14.58 -24.64
CA SER A 37 -15.96 15.03 -23.82
C SER A 37 -15.33 13.81 -23.16
N GLN A 38 -14.08 13.51 -23.52
CA GLN A 38 -13.24 12.50 -22.85
C GLN A 38 -12.79 13.06 -21.50
N ASN A 39 -13.66 13.00 -20.50
CA ASN A 39 -13.32 13.19 -19.09
C ASN A 39 -13.76 11.98 -18.27
N ASP A 40 -13.72 10.78 -18.83
CA ASP A 40 -13.98 9.50 -18.15
C ASP A 40 -12.69 8.72 -17.87
N GLU A 41 -11.63 9.43 -17.50
CA GLU A 41 -10.41 8.76 -17.03
C GLU A 41 -10.51 8.44 -15.52
N GLY A 42 -11.31 7.45 -15.15
CA GLY A 42 -11.35 6.98 -13.77
C GLY A 42 -12.44 5.97 -13.40
N TYR A 43 -13.52 5.91 -14.14
CA TYR A 43 -14.69 5.08 -13.77
C TYR A 43 -14.78 3.71 -14.46
N GLY A 44 -13.87 3.35 -15.34
CA GLY A 44 -14.04 2.24 -16.28
C GLY A 44 -13.22 0.97 -16.05
N ARG A 45 -12.43 0.83 -14.98
CA ARG A 45 -11.73 -0.42 -14.68
C ARG A 45 -12.34 -1.08 -13.45
N PRO A 46 -12.87 -2.31 -13.54
CA PRO A 46 -13.45 -3.03 -12.38
C PRO A 46 -12.54 -3.02 -11.14
N GLY A 47 -11.23 -3.11 -11.34
CA GLY A 47 -10.25 -3.05 -10.26
C GLY A 47 -10.16 -1.71 -9.52
N GLY A 48 -10.42 -0.59 -10.19
CA GLY A 48 -10.34 0.75 -9.54
C GLY A 48 -11.45 0.99 -8.52
N TYR A 49 -12.66 0.54 -8.81
CA TYR A 49 -13.78 0.57 -7.87
C TYR A 49 -13.49 -0.29 -6.65
N LEU A 50 -13.13 -1.56 -6.85
CA LEU A 50 -12.85 -2.50 -5.77
C LEU A 50 -11.72 -2.01 -4.84
N VAL A 51 -10.64 -1.43 -5.39
CA VAL A 51 -9.55 -0.88 -4.59
C VAL A 51 -10.02 0.26 -3.67
N ARG A 52 -10.90 1.14 -4.15
CA ARG A 52 -11.44 2.24 -3.33
C ARG A 52 -12.36 1.71 -2.24
N GLU A 53 -13.27 0.81 -2.60
CA GLU A 53 -14.26 0.27 -1.68
C GLU A 53 -13.61 -0.58 -0.59
N VAL A 54 -12.71 -1.50 -0.95
CA VAL A 54 -11.94 -2.29 0.03
C VAL A 54 -11.17 -1.38 0.99
N ARG A 55 -10.51 -0.32 0.47
CA ARG A 55 -9.78 0.63 1.31
C ARG A 55 -10.72 1.38 2.26
N HIS A 56 -11.89 1.77 1.79
CA HIS A 56 -12.89 2.44 2.59
C HIS A 56 -13.37 1.55 3.73
N GLU A 57 -13.85 0.36 3.42
CA GLU A 57 -14.37 -0.61 4.37
C GLU A 57 -13.34 -1.00 5.45
N LEU A 58 -12.10 -1.26 5.05
CA LEU A 58 -11.04 -1.59 5.99
C LEU A 58 -10.70 -0.44 6.96
N ARG A 59 -10.80 0.82 6.50
CA ARG A 59 -10.57 2.00 7.36
C ARG A 59 -11.71 2.26 8.34
N MET A 60 -12.92 1.84 8.00
CA MET A 60 -14.11 2.02 8.82
C MET A 60 -14.31 0.89 9.85
N LEU A 61 -13.42 -0.10 9.88
CA LEU A 61 -13.51 -1.20 10.82
C LEU A 61 -13.45 -0.71 12.27
N PRO A 62 -14.40 -1.13 13.12
CA PRO A 62 -14.34 -0.85 14.54
C PRO A 62 -13.06 -1.48 15.14
N TYR A 63 -12.46 -0.77 16.09
CA TYR A 63 -11.23 -1.20 16.79
C TYR A 63 -9.94 -1.24 15.92
N TYR A 64 -9.99 -0.81 14.66
CA TYR A 64 -8.77 -0.56 13.89
C TYR A 64 -7.97 0.56 14.54
N SER A 65 -6.70 0.31 14.82
CA SER A 65 -5.88 1.19 15.64
C SER A 65 -4.49 1.40 15.05
N VAL A 66 -3.75 2.30 15.65
CA VAL A 66 -2.33 2.55 15.33
C VAL A 66 -1.43 1.34 15.53
N PHE A 67 -1.89 0.31 16.25
CA PHE A 67 -1.16 -0.94 16.51
C PHE A 67 -1.49 -2.05 15.52
N ASP A 68 -2.33 -1.77 14.54
CA ASP A 68 -2.73 -2.69 13.50
C ASP A 68 -2.22 -2.18 12.14
N ASN A 69 -1.90 -3.10 11.23
CA ASN A 69 -1.59 -2.80 9.85
C ASN A 69 -2.43 -3.69 8.94
N LEU A 70 -3.30 -3.10 8.14
CA LEU A 70 -4.12 -3.78 7.16
C LEU A 70 -3.67 -3.39 5.76
N GLU A 71 -3.25 -4.39 5.00
CA GLU A 71 -2.86 -4.28 3.60
C GLU A 71 -3.74 -5.16 2.74
N PHE A 72 -3.90 -4.81 1.47
CA PHE A 72 -4.63 -5.65 0.54
C PHE A 72 -4.08 -5.53 -0.89
N SER A 73 -4.34 -6.55 -1.68
CA SER A 73 -4.15 -6.53 -3.12
C SER A 73 -5.41 -7.02 -3.82
N VAL A 74 -5.72 -6.43 -4.96
CA VAL A 74 -6.86 -6.82 -5.82
C VAL A 74 -6.32 -7.37 -7.13
N ASN A 75 -6.75 -8.58 -7.48
CA ASN A 75 -6.43 -9.22 -8.74
C ASN A 75 -7.73 -9.73 -9.38
N GLY A 76 -8.23 -9.00 -10.40
CA GLY A 76 -9.58 -9.21 -10.92
C GLY A 76 -10.62 -9.00 -9.84
N TYR A 77 -11.40 -10.03 -9.56
CA TYR A 77 -12.45 -10.06 -8.51
C TYR A 77 -11.99 -10.74 -7.21
N GLN A 78 -10.70 -11.11 -7.13
CA GLN A 78 -10.10 -11.68 -5.92
C GLN A 78 -9.39 -10.60 -5.10
N VAL A 79 -9.70 -10.54 -3.80
CA VAL A 79 -9.02 -9.68 -2.82
C VAL A 79 -8.18 -10.54 -1.90
N THR A 80 -6.90 -10.20 -1.76
CA THR A 80 -6.01 -10.80 -0.76
C THR A 80 -5.77 -9.80 0.35
N LEU A 81 -6.16 -10.13 1.57
CA LEU A 81 -5.90 -9.35 2.78
C LEU A 81 -4.59 -9.79 3.42
N MET A 82 -3.79 -8.84 3.86
CA MET A 82 -2.47 -9.05 4.45
C MET A 82 -2.25 -8.08 5.61
N GLY A 83 -1.12 -8.21 6.27
CA GLY A 83 -0.72 -7.35 7.37
C GLY A 83 -0.80 -8.03 8.73
N GLN A 84 -0.83 -7.23 9.80
CA GLN A 84 -0.78 -7.70 11.19
C GLN A 84 -1.81 -6.96 12.02
N VAL A 85 -2.49 -7.69 12.90
CA VAL A 85 -3.49 -7.12 13.82
C VAL A 85 -3.27 -7.64 15.23
N VAL A 86 -3.61 -6.81 16.22
CA VAL A 86 -3.52 -7.18 17.64
C VAL A 86 -4.72 -8.06 18.04
N ARG A 87 -5.90 -7.78 17.49
CA ARG A 87 -7.15 -8.45 17.85
C ARG A 87 -7.54 -9.50 16.81
N PRO A 88 -7.79 -10.76 17.22
CA PRO A 88 -8.27 -11.81 16.31
C PRO A 88 -9.59 -11.44 15.61
N THR A 89 -10.48 -10.72 16.30
CA THR A 89 -11.77 -10.25 15.77
C THR A 89 -11.56 -9.35 14.55
N LEU A 90 -10.58 -8.46 14.56
CA LEU A 90 -10.30 -7.55 13.45
C LEU A 90 -9.91 -8.29 12.16
N LYS A 91 -9.23 -9.43 12.28
CA LYS A 91 -8.95 -10.34 11.14
C LYS A 91 -10.24 -10.87 10.53
N SER A 92 -11.17 -11.32 11.36
CA SER A 92 -12.47 -11.86 10.91
C SER A 92 -13.35 -10.76 10.34
N ASP A 93 -13.38 -9.61 10.99
CA ASP A 93 -14.19 -8.46 10.57
C ASP A 93 -13.71 -7.92 9.22
N ALA A 94 -12.39 -7.82 9.01
CA ALA A 94 -11.81 -7.41 7.73
C ALA A 94 -12.23 -8.35 6.58
N GLU A 95 -12.23 -9.66 6.82
CA GLU A 95 -12.69 -10.64 5.83
C GLU A 95 -14.18 -10.50 5.55
N ASN A 96 -14.98 -10.33 6.60
CA ASN A 96 -16.44 -10.26 6.50
C ASN A 96 -16.92 -9.00 5.77
N VAL A 97 -16.29 -7.83 6.00
CA VAL A 97 -16.68 -6.60 5.29
C VAL A 97 -16.29 -6.67 3.83
N VAL A 98 -15.10 -7.19 3.51
CA VAL A 98 -14.62 -7.30 2.13
C VAL A 98 -15.44 -8.31 1.32
N LYS A 99 -15.90 -9.41 1.92
CA LYS A 99 -16.79 -10.39 1.26
C LYS A 99 -18.15 -9.81 0.85
N ARG A 100 -18.60 -8.72 1.48
CA ARG A 100 -19.90 -8.08 1.17
C ARG A 100 -19.80 -7.04 0.05
N ILE A 101 -18.58 -6.67 -0.36
CA ILE A 101 -18.40 -5.68 -1.41
C ILE A 101 -18.83 -6.26 -2.74
N GLU A 102 -19.69 -5.54 -3.45
CA GLU A 102 -20.14 -5.95 -4.78
C GLU A 102 -18.96 -6.09 -5.74
N GLY A 103 -18.92 -7.19 -6.48
CA GLY A 103 -17.83 -7.52 -7.40
C GLY A 103 -16.66 -8.28 -6.75
N VAL A 104 -16.70 -8.58 -5.44
CA VAL A 104 -15.71 -9.47 -4.82
C VAL A 104 -16.23 -10.91 -4.90
N GLU A 105 -15.54 -11.76 -5.64
CA GLU A 105 -15.87 -13.19 -5.79
C GLU A 105 -15.10 -14.05 -4.77
N ARG A 106 -13.87 -13.64 -4.44
CA ARG A 106 -13.01 -14.41 -3.54
C ARG A 106 -12.19 -13.52 -2.62
N VAL A 107 -12.15 -13.86 -1.34
CA VAL A 107 -11.26 -13.26 -0.34
C VAL A 107 -10.28 -14.28 0.17
N VAL A 108 -8.99 -13.94 0.14
CA VAL A 108 -7.90 -14.73 0.72
C VAL A 108 -7.35 -13.96 1.91
N ASN A 109 -7.61 -14.44 3.12
CA ASN A 109 -7.20 -13.76 4.35
C ASN A 109 -5.86 -14.29 4.87
N LYS A 110 -4.80 -13.54 4.65
CA LYS A 110 -3.43 -13.78 5.12
C LYS A 110 -3.02 -12.87 6.29
N ILE A 111 -3.98 -12.19 6.93
CA ILE A 111 -3.70 -11.33 8.09
C ILE A 111 -3.13 -12.18 9.22
N LYS A 112 -1.97 -11.78 9.76
CA LYS A 112 -1.34 -12.38 10.94
C LYS A 112 -1.95 -11.75 12.20
N VAL A 113 -2.38 -12.55 13.14
CA VAL A 113 -2.72 -12.09 14.48
C VAL A 113 -1.44 -12.10 15.32
N LEU A 114 -1.12 -10.97 15.92
CA LEU A 114 0.05 -10.81 16.76
C LEU A 114 -0.16 -11.53 18.10
N PRO A 115 0.90 -12.12 18.69
CA PRO A 115 0.80 -12.79 19.99
C PRO A 115 0.29 -11.85 21.09
N ALA A 116 -0.53 -12.37 21.97
CA ALA A 116 -0.92 -11.67 23.19
C ALA A 116 0.27 -11.68 24.18
N SER A 117 1.06 -10.62 24.19
CA SER A 117 2.26 -10.46 25.01
C SER A 117 2.14 -9.21 25.87
N PHE A 118 2.33 -9.35 27.18
CA PHE A 118 2.36 -8.22 28.10
C PHE A 118 3.54 -7.28 27.77
N ASN A 119 4.69 -7.84 27.43
CA ASN A 119 5.88 -7.07 27.07
C ASN A 119 5.65 -6.29 25.77
N ASP A 120 5.13 -6.93 24.73
CA ASP A 120 4.83 -6.25 23.47
C ASP A 120 3.79 -5.13 23.65
N ASN A 121 2.80 -5.33 24.53
CA ASN A 121 1.83 -4.29 24.85
C ASN A 121 2.48 -3.09 25.58
N ARG A 122 3.49 -3.35 26.43
CA ARG A 122 4.28 -2.30 27.06
C ARG A 122 5.10 -1.53 26.03
N ILE A 123 5.80 -2.24 25.15
CA ILE A 123 6.58 -1.65 24.05
C ILE A 123 5.67 -0.82 23.11
N ARG A 124 4.51 -1.35 22.68
CA ARG A 124 3.54 -0.60 21.86
C ARG A 124 3.20 0.76 22.45
N ARG A 125 2.82 0.78 23.75
CA ARG A 125 2.46 2.03 24.45
C ARG A 125 3.64 2.96 24.67
N ALA A 126 4.82 2.43 24.92
CA ALA A 126 6.04 3.22 25.10
C ALA A 126 6.46 3.86 23.76
N THR A 127 6.49 3.08 22.68
CA THR A 127 6.80 3.56 21.32
C THR A 127 5.78 4.62 20.85
N TYR A 128 4.49 4.40 21.13
CA TYR A 128 3.45 5.39 20.82
C TYR A 128 3.74 6.73 21.52
N ARG A 129 4.04 6.69 22.82
CA ARG A 129 4.35 7.92 23.56
C ARG A 129 5.63 8.59 23.08
N ALA A 130 6.66 7.83 22.76
CA ALA A 130 7.92 8.36 22.24
C ALA A 130 7.70 9.07 20.89
N ILE A 131 7.08 8.39 19.94
CA ILE A 131 6.86 8.93 18.59
C ILE A 131 5.91 10.13 18.62
N TYR A 132 4.70 9.97 19.17
CA TYR A 132 3.67 11.00 19.13
C TYR A 132 3.82 12.10 20.18
N GLY A 133 4.65 11.87 21.19
CA GLY A 133 5.08 12.88 22.15
C GLY A 133 6.21 13.78 21.64
N HIS A 134 6.93 13.37 20.58
CA HIS A 134 7.99 14.19 20.01
C HIS A 134 7.41 15.41 19.27
N PRO A 135 7.91 16.64 19.49
CA PRO A 135 7.34 17.87 18.91
C PRO A 135 7.19 17.84 17.40
N ALA A 136 8.16 17.28 16.66
CA ALA A 136 8.10 17.20 15.21
C ALA A 136 7.02 16.24 14.68
N LEU A 137 6.61 15.24 15.48
CA LEU A 137 5.67 14.17 15.08
C LEU A 137 4.29 14.32 15.71
N SER A 138 4.13 15.21 16.71
CA SER A 138 2.87 15.40 17.43
C SER A 138 1.69 15.75 16.53
N ARG A 139 1.94 16.41 15.39
CA ARG A 139 0.92 16.72 14.38
C ARG A 139 0.22 15.48 13.82
N TYR A 140 0.89 14.35 13.78
CA TYR A 140 0.32 13.09 13.30
C TYR A 140 -0.66 12.46 14.30
N ALA A 141 -0.60 12.84 15.58
CA ALA A 141 -1.50 12.34 16.62
C ALA A 141 -2.93 12.91 16.51
N LEU A 142 -3.15 13.96 15.69
CA LEU A 142 -4.44 14.65 15.57
C LEU A 142 -5.49 13.86 14.77
N GLN A 143 -5.10 12.79 14.08
CA GLN A 143 -6.01 11.95 13.30
C GLN A 143 -6.62 10.86 14.20
N PRO A 144 -7.89 10.45 13.94
CA PRO A 144 -8.53 9.35 14.68
C PRO A 144 -7.71 8.05 14.68
N VAL A 145 -7.12 7.72 13.55
CA VAL A 145 -6.09 6.68 13.42
C VAL A 145 -4.82 7.36 12.92
N PRO A 146 -3.80 7.51 13.76
CA PRO A 146 -2.56 8.15 13.36
C PRO A 146 -1.84 7.39 12.23
N PRO A 147 -1.18 8.11 11.29
CA PRO A 147 -0.64 7.50 10.06
C PRO A 147 0.64 6.68 10.26
N ILE A 148 1.31 6.78 11.42
CA ILE A 148 2.48 5.96 11.75
C ILE A 148 2.02 4.76 12.57
N HIS A 149 1.82 3.63 11.93
CA HIS A 149 1.44 2.39 12.62
C HIS A 149 2.64 1.72 13.28
N ILE A 150 2.43 1.20 14.48
CA ILE A 150 3.46 0.62 15.36
C ILE A 150 3.15 -0.86 15.56
N ILE A 151 3.79 -1.72 14.81
CA ILE A 151 3.61 -3.16 14.86
C ILE A 151 4.71 -3.76 15.73
N VAL A 152 4.32 -4.45 16.80
CA VAL A 152 5.28 -5.10 17.72
C VAL A 152 5.01 -6.59 17.77
N ASP A 153 6.04 -7.36 17.48
CA ASP A 153 6.01 -8.82 17.44
C ASP A 153 7.25 -9.37 18.16
N ASN A 154 7.09 -9.92 19.36
CA ASN A 154 8.17 -10.44 20.20
C ASN A 154 9.32 -9.43 20.45
N GLY A 155 8.99 -8.18 20.74
CA GLY A 155 9.95 -7.10 20.99
C GLY A 155 10.56 -6.46 19.72
N HIS A 156 10.22 -6.94 18.55
CA HIS A 156 10.61 -6.33 17.27
C HIS A 156 9.55 -5.31 16.82
N VAL A 157 9.97 -4.06 16.63
CA VAL A 157 9.09 -2.96 16.22
C VAL A 157 9.19 -2.76 14.71
N THR A 158 8.06 -2.73 14.03
CA THR A 158 7.97 -2.31 12.62
C THR A 158 7.10 -1.06 12.53
N LEU A 159 7.66 0.02 11.98
CA LEU A 159 6.92 1.24 11.68
C LEU A 159 6.43 1.19 10.22
N VAL A 160 5.12 1.35 10.03
CA VAL A 160 4.46 1.31 8.71
C VAL A 160 3.57 2.54 8.55
N GLY A 161 3.36 2.98 7.33
CA GLY A 161 2.48 4.11 7.03
C GLY A 161 3.18 5.21 6.25
N ALA A 162 2.68 6.45 6.36
CA ALA A 162 3.17 7.57 5.58
C ALA A 162 3.50 8.78 6.46
N VAL A 163 4.54 9.51 6.08
CA VAL A 163 5.00 10.75 6.71
C VAL A 163 5.33 11.80 5.66
N ALA A 164 5.27 13.07 6.04
CA ALA A 164 5.46 14.18 5.10
C ALA A 164 6.93 14.39 4.69
N SER A 165 7.90 13.93 5.49
CA SER A 165 9.31 14.19 5.21
C SER A 165 10.24 13.04 5.60
N GLN A 166 11.43 13.02 4.98
CA GLN A 166 12.49 12.10 5.37
C GLN A 166 12.97 12.35 6.81
N MET A 167 12.91 13.59 7.28
CA MET A 167 13.24 13.94 8.66
C MET A 167 12.26 13.28 9.63
N ASP A 168 10.95 13.35 9.37
CA ASP A 168 9.93 12.70 10.21
C ASP A 168 10.15 11.18 10.27
N LYS A 169 10.46 10.57 9.12
CA LYS A 169 10.79 9.15 9.03
C LYS A 169 11.99 8.79 9.90
N ASN A 170 13.04 9.62 9.89
CA ASN A 170 14.25 9.40 10.68
C ASN A 170 13.99 9.61 12.17
N VAL A 171 13.25 10.67 12.53
CA VAL A 171 12.88 10.95 13.94
C VAL A 171 12.03 9.81 14.49
N ALA A 172 11.02 9.33 13.76
CA ALA A 172 10.20 8.20 14.20
C ALA A 172 11.03 6.94 14.46
N TYR A 173 12.02 6.67 13.62
CA TYR A 173 12.95 5.57 13.80
C TYR A 173 13.79 5.72 15.09
N LEU A 174 14.38 6.90 15.30
CA LEU A 174 15.20 7.18 16.48
C LEU A 174 14.38 7.05 17.77
N GLU A 175 13.19 7.63 17.80
CA GLU A 175 12.29 7.54 18.95
C GLU A 175 11.89 6.10 19.27
N ALA A 176 11.58 5.30 18.25
CA ALA A 176 11.24 3.90 18.44
C ALA A 176 12.45 3.06 18.93
N ASN A 177 13.66 3.37 18.45
CA ASN A 177 14.88 2.65 18.81
C ASN A 177 15.35 2.95 20.23
N ASN A 178 14.98 4.11 20.78
CA ASN A 178 15.31 4.52 22.16
C ASN A 178 14.35 3.92 23.22
N VAL A 179 13.31 3.21 22.79
CA VAL A 179 12.36 2.59 23.72
C VAL A 179 13.00 1.38 24.42
N PRO A 180 12.95 1.29 25.74
CA PRO A 180 13.46 0.13 26.47
C PRO A 180 12.79 -1.18 26.04
N ASP A 181 13.55 -2.27 26.04
CA ASP A 181 13.14 -3.63 25.67
C ASP A 181 12.77 -3.84 24.19
N VAL A 182 13.04 -2.87 23.33
CA VAL A 182 12.97 -3.04 21.89
C VAL A 182 14.23 -3.75 21.40
N PHE A 183 14.07 -4.92 20.77
CA PHE A 183 15.18 -5.68 20.21
C PHE A 183 15.66 -5.15 18.87
N SER A 184 14.73 -4.69 18.04
CA SER A 184 15.05 -4.08 16.76
C SER A 184 13.92 -3.20 16.25
N VAL A 185 14.26 -2.24 15.39
CA VAL A 185 13.29 -1.38 14.68
C VAL A 185 13.46 -1.53 13.17
N THR A 186 12.38 -1.89 12.49
CA THR A 186 12.29 -1.88 11.01
C THR A 186 11.44 -0.70 10.58
N ASN A 187 12.03 0.24 9.83
CA ASN A 187 11.33 1.44 9.39
C ASN A 187 10.85 1.31 7.93
N LYS A 188 9.56 1.02 7.74
CA LYS A 188 8.87 0.90 6.44
C LYS A 188 8.00 2.13 6.12
N LEU A 189 8.18 3.24 6.84
CA LEU A 189 7.45 4.47 6.55
C LEU A 189 7.74 4.96 5.13
N GLN A 190 6.70 5.39 4.43
CA GLN A 190 6.78 6.02 3.12
C GLN A 190 6.79 7.53 3.29
N VAL A 191 7.59 8.23 2.48
CA VAL A 191 7.57 9.69 2.43
C VAL A 191 6.61 10.10 1.33
N GLU A 192 5.56 10.86 1.69
CA GLU A 192 4.62 11.42 0.72
C GLU A 192 5.34 12.45 -0.17
N ARG A 193 5.12 12.34 -1.48
CA ARG A 193 5.68 13.26 -2.48
C ARG A 193 4.65 14.26 -2.91
#